data_ce74b1f272364c8bdcfadbe0a33687fe
#
_entry.id   ce74b1f272364c8bdcfadbe0a33687fe
#
_cell.length_a   1.000
_cell.length_b   1.000
_cell.length_c   1.000
_cell.angle_alpha   90.00
_cell.angle_beta   90.00
_cell.angle_gamma   90.00
#
_symmetry.space_group_name_H-M   'P 1'
#
loop_
_entity.id
_entity.type
_entity.pdbx_description
1 polymer ?
#
loop_
_entity_poly.entity_id
_entity_poly.type
_entity_poly.pdbx_seq_one_letter_code
_entity_poly.pdbx_strand_id
1 'polypeptide(L)'
;MMLATISADVDRAMKGGKIASLIGLDGGGSIGGSLAVLRQMHALGARTMTLAHYKTTAWADSSNDLPRHGGLSDFGSRVVREMQRLGMLVDLSHCSEDTMNDALDVSGAPVVFTHSNARSVNGHARNVPDAVLDRVKVNGGLVMVTAVTSFVSEDYRVWTADKASEEARLKSLHTGFPDRIAPVLTAWTAAHPAPLVSVARIADHVDHIAKRIGVDHVGIGGDFDGMGEGPEGFEDVSTYPNLFAELARRGYSQADLEKISSRNMMRVLRGAEAYAAAHRGDPPIETKAVTVGG
;
A
#
# COMPACT_ATOMS: atom_id res chain seq x y z
N MET A 1 -17.51 -12.09 -10.15
CA MET A 1 -16.16 -12.10 -9.56
C MET A 1 -15.54 -13.48 -9.81
N MET A 2 -14.22 -13.56 -9.97
CA MET A 2 -13.47 -14.80 -10.12
C MET A 2 -12.17 -14.69 -9.32
N LEU A 3 -11.86 -15.70 -8.49
CA LEU A 3 -10.56 -15.78 -7.82
C LEU A 3 -9.46 -15.96 -8.88
N ALA A 4 -8.43 -15.16 -8.80
CA ALA A 4 -7.24 -15.25 -9.63
C ALA A 4 -6.03 -15.61 -8.75
N THR A 5 -5.28 -16.61 -9.18
CA THR A 5 -4.06 -17.05 -8.50
C THR A 5 -2.82 -16.92 -9.39
N ILE A 6 -3.04 -16.65 -10.68
CA ILE A 6 -2.00 -16.37 -11.67
C ILE A 6 -2.49 -15.30 -12.64
N SER A 7 -1.57 -14.67 -13.36
CA SER A 7 -1.88 -13.63 -14.35
C SER A 7 -2.83 -14.13 -15.45
N ALA A 8 -2.73 -15.39 -15.85
CA ALA A 8 -3.64 -15.99 -16.82
C ALA A 8 -5.10 -16.06 -16.31
N ASP A 9 -5.33 -16.17 -15.01
CA ASP A 9 -6.67 -16.12 -14.42
C ASP A 9 -7.27 -14.72 -14.55
N VAL A 10 -6.44 -13.68 -14.34
CA VAL A 10 -6.84 -12.28 -14.53
C VAL A 10 -7.23 -12.04 -15.99
N ASP A 11 -6.37 -12.45 -16.94
CA ASP A 11 -6.67 -12.33 -18.38
C ASP A 11 -7.99 -13.04 -18.74
N ARG A 12 -8.22 -14.23 -18.19
CA ARG A 12 -9.46 -15.01 -18.42
C ARG A 12 -10.70 -14.32 -17.83
N ALA A 13 -10.57 -13.77 -16.62
CA ALA A 13 -11.65 -13.03 -15.98
C ALA A 13 -12.04 -11.80 -16.82
N MET A 14 -11.05 -10.99 -17.20
CA MET A 14 -11.26 -9.77 -17.99
C MET A 14 -11.90 -10.09 -19.36
N LYS A 15 -11.41 -11.10 -20.07
CA LYS A 15 -12.02 -11.55 -21.33
C LYS A 15 -13.46 -12.03 -21.17
N GLY A 16 -13.78 -12.59 -20.01
CA GLY A 16 -15.13 -13.07 -19.66
C GLY A 16 -16.03 -11.98 -19.05
N GLY A 17 -15.64 -10.70 -19.04
CA GLY A 17 -16.39 -9.61 -18.42
C GLY A 17 -16.54 -9.76 -16.89
N LYS A 18 -15.62 -10.45 -16.23
CA LYS A 18 -15.63 -10.67 -14.78
C LYS A 18 -14.54 -9.87 -14.11
N ILE A 19 -14.78 -9.52 -12.85
CA ILE A 19 -13.75 -8.94 -11.97
C ILE A 19 -12.85 -10.08 -11.49
N ALA A 20 -11.54 -9.94 -11.70
CA ALA A 20 -10.53 -10.80 -11.11
C ALA A 20 -10.23 -10.35 -9.67
N SER A 21 -10.23 -11.30 -8.73
CA SER A 21 -9.91 -11.05 -7.33
C SER A 21 -8.63 -11.77 -6.97
N LEU A 22 -7.60 -11.02 -6.55
CA LEU A 22 -6.37 -11.54 -5.96
C LEU A 22 -6.49 -11.44 -4.43
N ILE A 23 -6.10 -12.48 -3.70
CA ILE A 23 -6.08 -12.46 -2.24
C ILE A 23 -4.76 -11.82 -1.79
N GLY A 24 -4.86 -10.76 -0.99
CA GLY A 24 -3.76 -10.13 -0.29
C GLY A 24 -3.82 -10.40 1.22
N LEU A 25 -2.67 -10.48 1.86
CA LEU A 25 -2.52 -10.47 3.31
C LEU A 25 -2.05 -9.08 3.72
N ASP A 26 -2.93 -8.32 4.35
CA ASP A 26 -2.60 -6.97 4.77
C ASP A 26 -2.00 -6.98 6.19
N GLY A 27 -0.72 -7.32 6.20
CA GLY A 27 0.15 -7.37 7.35
C GLY A 27 0.86 -8.70 7.58
N GLY A 28 2.20 -8.65 7.61
CA GLY A 28 3.09 -9.80 7.80
C GLY A 28 2.96 -10.48 9.16
N GLY A 29 2.26 -9.86 10.12
CA GLY A 29 1.85 -10.52 11.37
C GLY A 29 1.03 -11.78 11.16
N SER A 30 0.31 -11.88 10.02
CA SER A 30 -0.53 -13.03 9.64
C SER A 30 0.23 -14.36 9.55
N ILE A 31 1.54 -14.33 9.31
CA ILE A 31 2.36 -15.56 9.23
C ILE A 31 2.90 -16.03 10.58
N GLY A 32 2.69 -15.28 11.67
CA GLY A 32 3.11 -15.67 13.03
C GLY A 32 4.60 -15.98 13.16
N GLY A 33 5.47 -15.32 12.37
CA GLY A 33 6.91 -15.58 12.34
C GLY A 33 7.32 -16.95 11.74
N SER A 34 6.51 -17.52 10.84
CA SER A 34 6.72 -18.85 10.26
C SER A 34 6.64 -18.85 8.73
N LEU A 35 7.74 -19.22 8.06
CA LEU A 35 7.75 -19.43 6.60
C LEU A 35 6.88 -20.63 6.18
N ALA A 36 6.64 -21.60 7.05
CA ALA A 36 5.71 -22.68 6.78
C ALA A 36 4.27 -22.16 6.68
N VAL A 37 3.87 -21.22 7.56
CA VAL A 37 2.56 -20.56 7.49
C VAL A 37 2.45 -19.71 6.23
N LEU A 38 3.50 -18.97 5.84
CA LEU A 38 3.54 -18.23 4.58
C LEU A 38 3.25 -19.14 3.38
N ARG A 39 3.91 -20.32 3.31
CA ARG A 39 3.67 -21.31 2.26
C ARG A 39 2.23 -21.83 2.26
N GLN A 40 1.63 -22.05 3.43
CA GLN A 40 0.22 -22.46 3.53
C GLN A 40 -0.72 -21.37 3.04
N MET A 41 -0.48 -20.08 3.40
CA MET A 41 -1.27 -18.96 2.90
C MET A 41 -1.18 -18.86 1.37
N HIS A 42 0.02 -19.04 0.80
CA HIS A 42 0.19 -19.10 -0.66
C HIS A 42 -0.60 -20.28 -1.28
N ALA A 43 -0.55 -21.48 -0.67
CA ALA A 43 -1.29 -22.64 -1.14
C ALA A 43 -2.82 -22.44 -1.07
N LEU A 44 -3.30 -21.65 -0.11
CA LEU A 44 -4.71 -21.24 0.02
C LEU A 44 -5.11 -20.13 -0.97
N GLY A 45 -4.17 -19.58 -1.75
CA GLY A 45 -4.46 -18.65 -2.81
C GLY A 45 -3.97 -17.21 -2.58
N ALA A 46 -3.32 -16.89 -1.46
CA ALA A 46 -2.72 -15.57 -1.26
C ALA A 46 -1.62 -15.32 -2.31
N ARG A 47 -1.60 -14.10 -2.88
CA ARG A 47 -0.67 -13.71 -3.94
C ARG A 47 0.10 -12.44 -3.65
N THR A 48 -0.27 -11.72 -2.61
CA THR A 48 0.49 -10.59 -2.09
C THR A 48 0.48 -10.60 -0.56
N MET A 49 1.50 -10.04 0.05
CA MET A 49 1.53 -9.77 1.48
C MET A 49 2.29 -8.48 1.76
N THR A 50 1.65 -7.60 2.54
CA THR A 50 2.28 -6.41 3.11
C THR A 50 3.18 -6.84 4.27
N LEU A 51 4.43 -6.37 4.31
CA LEU A 51 5.41 -6.87 5.32
C LEU A 51 5.08 -6.42 6.75
N ALA A 52 4.50 -5.23 6.90
CA ALA A 52 3.98 -4.70 8.16
C ALA A 52 2.63 -4.01 7.89
N HIS A 53 1.83 -3.75 8.94
CA HIS A 53 0.62 -2.94 8.86
C HIS A 53 0.74 -1.72 9.79
N TYR A 54 -0.24 -1.40 10.63
CA TYR A 54 -0.14 -0.29 11.59
C TYR A 54 0.90 -0.52 12.69
N LYS A 55 1.32 -1.77 12.90
CA LYS A 55 2.29 -2.13 13.93
C LYS A 55 3.53 -2.77 13.34
N THR A 56 4.67 -2.43 13.91
CA THR A 56 5.94 -3.12 13.70
C THR A 56 5.78 -4.59 14.08
N THR A 57 6.10 -5.48 13.16
CA THR A 57 6.08 -6.94 13.38
C THR A 57 7.35 -7.39 14.13
N ALA A 58 7.47 -8.69 14.42
CA ALA A 58 8.70 -9.24 14.98
C ALA A 58 9.90 -9.22 14.01
N TRP A 59 9.71 -8.73 12.75
CA TRP A 59 10.73 -8.86 11.71
C TRP A 59 10.71 -7.75 10.63
N ALA A 60 9.77 -6.80 10.68
CA ALA A 60 9.67 -5.66 9.75
C ALA A 60 9.08 -4.44 10.46
N ASP A 61 9.70 -3.29 10.31
CA ASP A 61 9.24 -2.03 10.89
C ASP A 61 8.15 -1.39 10.06
N SER A 62 7.09 -0.91 10.75
CA SER A 62 5.98 -0.16 10.19
C SER A 62 6.29 1.34 10.12
N SER A 63 5.74 2.03 9.13
CA SER A 63 5.76 3.51 9.05
C SER A 63 4.90 4.21 10.11
N ASN A 64 4.02 3.47 10.77
CA ASN A 64 3.05 4.01 11.75
C ASN A 64 3.38 3.63 13.20
N ASP A 65 4.51 2.97 13.45
CA ASP A 65 4.90 2.50 14.78
C ASP A 65 6.38 2.82 15.06
N LEU A 66 6.80 2.61 16.28
CA LEU A 66 8.20 2.77 16.65
C LEU A 66 9.07 1.71 15.95
N PRO A 67 10.22 2.09 15.39
CA PRO A 67 11.14 1.15 14.79
C PRO A 67 11.73 0.22 15.87
N ARG A 68 11.92 -1.06 15.52
CA ARG A 68 12.52 -2.08 16.39
C ARG A 68 13.74 -2.74 15.77
N HIS A 69 13.81 -2.74 14.44
CA HIS A 69 14.81 -3.49 13.68
C HIS A 69 15.73 -2.57 12.87
N GLY A 70 15.33 -1.29 12.65
CA GLY A 70 15.97 -0.40 11.69
C GLY A 70 15.72 -0.88 10.25
N GLY A 71 14.52 -1.43 9.99
CA GLY A 71 14.10 -1.99 8.72
C GLY A 71 13.64 -3.45 8.85
N LEU A 72 14.25 -4.37 8.09
CA LEU A 72 14.03 -5.80 8.15
C LEU A 72 15.03 -6.50 9.07
N SER A 73 14.54 -7.43 9.88
CA SER A 73 15.43 -8.40 10.52
C SER A 73 15.95 -9.44 9.48
N ASP A 74 16.92 -10.29 9.88
CA ASP A 74 17.37 -11.43 9.07
C ASP A 74 16.22 -12.35 8.65
N PHE A 75 15.24 -12.53 9.55
CA PHE A 75 14.05 -13.31 9.24
C PHE A 75 13.18 -12.58 8.20
N GLY A 76 12.99 -11.27 8.33
CA GLY A 76 12.26 -10.45 7.36
C GLY A 76 12.85 -10.55 5.95
N SER A 77 14.18 -10.49 5.83
CA SER A 77 14.88 -10.69 4.55
C SER A 77 14.62 -12.09 3.96
N ARG A 78 14.51 -13.12 4.79
CA ARG A 78 14.14 -14.49 4.34
C ARG A 78 12.68 -14.58 3.94
N VAL A 79 11.76 -13.86 4.61
CA VAL A 79 10.35 -13.76 4.22
C VAL A 79 10.24 -13.18 2.80
N VAL A 80 10.92 -12.07 2.50
CA VAL A 80 10.92 -11.45 1.17
C VAL A 80 11.39 -12.45 0.11
N ARG A 81 12.52 -13.12 0.34
CA ARG A 81 13.06 -14.11 -0.62
C ARG A 81 12.11 -15.30 -0.81
N GLU A 82 11.49 -15.81 0.27
CA GLU A 82 10.56 -16.94 0.18
C GLU A 82 9.26 -16.53 -0.55
N MET A 83 8.74 -15.32 -0.31
CA MET A 83 7.61 -14.79 -1.07
C MET A 83 7.92 -14.79 -2.58
N GLN A 84 9.08 -14.29 -2.97
CA GLN A 84 9.47 -14.23 -4.38
C GLN A 84 9.71 -15.63 -4.99
N ARG A 85 10.31 -16.56 -4.23
CA ARG A 85 10.44 -17.94 -4.66
C ARG A 85 9.08 -18.60 -4.92
N LEU A 86 8.05 -18.21 -4.17
CA LEU A 86 6.66 -18.67 -4.34
C LEU A 86 5.91 -17.93 -5.46
N GLY A 87 6.42 -16.82 -5.98
CA GLY A 87 5.70 -15.96 -6.92
C GLY A 87 4.69 -15.03 -6.25
N MET A 88 4.82 -14.80 -4.95
CA MET A 88 4.03 -13.79 -4.24
C MET A 88 4.63 -12.40 -4.43
N LEU A 89 3.76 -11.42 -4.61
CA LEU A 89 4.14 -10.01 -4.64
C LEU A 89 4.50 -9.53 -3.23
N VAL A 90 5.67 -8.92 -3.11
CA VAL A 90 6.10 -8.24 -1.89
C VAL A 90 5.48 -6.84 -1.89
N ASP A 91 4.56 -6.59 -0.97
CA ASP A 91 3.90 -5.31 -0.82
C ASP A 91 4.60 -4.49 0.27
N LEU A 92 5.06 -3.29 -0.10
CA LEU A 92 5.78 -2.36 0.76
C LEU A 92 4.90 -1.23 1.31
N SER A 93 3.59 -1.26 1.05
CA SER A 93 2.65 -0.38 1.75
C SER A 93 2.78 -0.58 3.26
N HIS A 94 2.56 0.46 4.06
CA HIS A 94 2.73 0.46 5.52
C HIS A 94 4.17 0.31 6.05
N CYS A 95 5.15 -0.03 5.22
CA CYS A 95 6.53 -0.25 5.66
C CYS A 95 7.23 1.07 6.02
N SER A 96 8.12 1.04 7.00
CA SER A 96 9.05 2.14 7.24
C SER A 96 9.99 2.33 6.04
N GLU A 97 10.59 3.51 5.92
CA GLU A 97 11.54 3.78 4.82
C GLU A 97 12.72 2.79 4.83
N ASP A 98 13.23 2.45 6.01
CA ASP A 98 14.30 1.46 6.15
C ASP A 98 13.82 0.08 5.69
N THR A 99 12.61 -0.35 6.06
CA THR A 99 12.01 -1.61 5.57
C THR A 99 11.83 -1.61 4.06
N MET A 100 11.40 -0.49 3.46
CA MET A 100 11.30 -0.36 1.99
C MET A 100 12.67 -0.57 1.33
N ASN A 101 13.70 0.06 1.89
CA ASN A 101 15.06 -0.02 1.36
C ASN A 101 15.64 -1.43 1.49
N ASP A 102 15.54 -2.05 2.67
CA ASP A 102 16.04 -3.41 2.91
C ASP A 102 15.32 -4.45 2.02
N ALA A 103 13.99 -4.31 1.85
CA ALA A 103 13.24 -5.18 0.96
C ALA A 103 13.70 -5.04 -0.49
N LEU A 104 13.96 -3.81 -0.97
CA LEU A 104 14.50 -3.56 -2.30
C LEU A 104 15.92 -4.09 -2.48
N ASP A 105 16.75 -4.11 -1.41
CA ASP A 105 18.11 -4.69 -1.45
C ASP A 105 18.11 -6.21 -1.67
N VAL A 106 17.11 -6.89 -1.13
CA VAL A 106 17.04 -8.36 -1.21
C VAL A 106 16.09 -8.87 -2.31
N SER A 107 15.36 -7.96 -2.98
CA SER A 107 14.37 -8.33 -3.99
C SER A 107 14.99 -8.59 -5.35
N GLY A 108 14.82 -9.80 -5.88
CA GLY A 108 15.13 -10.17 -7.26
C GLY A 108 13.93 -10.09 -8.21
N ALA A 109 12.72 -9.86 -7.71
CA ALA A 109 11.49 -9.68 -8.48
C ALA A 109 10.88 -8.28 -8.22
N PRO A 110 10.02 -7.78 -9.12
CA PRO A 110 9.34 -6.50 -8.90
C PRO A 110 8.53 -6.49 -7.61
N VAL A 111 8.65 -5.40 -6.83
CA VAL A 111 7.83 -5.15 -5.64
C VAL A 111 6.61 -4.31 -5.98
N VAL A 112 5.64 -4.23 -5.07
CA VAL A 112 4.46 -3.40 -5.22
C VAL A 112 4.23 -2.57 -3.96
N PHE A 113 3.67 -1.39 -4.13
CA PHE A 113 2.96 -0.64 -3.11
C PHE A 113 1.49 -0.66 -3.49
N THR A 114 0.68 -1.48 -2.84
CA THR A 114 -0.73 -1.67 -3.23
C THR A 114 -1.58 -0.43 -2.94
N HIS A 115 -1.16 0.41 -1.97
CA HIS A 115 -1.87 1.63 -1.58
C HIS A 115 -0.92 2.63 -0.87
N SER A 116 -0.19 3.42 -1.65
CA SER A 116 0.73 4.44 -1.14
C SER A 116 0.89 5.59 -2.12
N ASN A 117 1.11 6.80 -1.61
CA ASN A 117 1.25 8.02 -2.39
C ASN A 117 2.70 8.53 -2.43
N ALA A 118 2.97 9.68 -3.03
CA ALA A 118 4.29 10.31 -3.07
C ALA A 118 4.51 11.21 -1.83
N ARG A 119 5.60 10.99 -1.08
CA ARG A 119 5.91 11.76 0.14
C ARG A 119 6.27 13.22 -0.15
N SER A 120 6.82 13.49 -1.32
CA SER A 120 7.13 14.86 -1.74
C SER A 120 5.91 15.72 -2.07
N VAL A 121 4.73 15.10 -2.27
CA VAL A 121 3.44 15.80 -2.43
C VAL A 121 2.73 15.98 -1.09
N ASN A 122 2.81 14.99 -0.22
CA ASN A 122 2.26 15.01 1.13
C ASN A 122 3.19 14.25 2.08
N GLY A 123 3.65 14.91 3.14
CA GLY A 123 4.67 14.44 4.08
C GLY A 123 4.28 13.29 5.00
N HIS A 124 3.15 12.61 4.76
CA HIS A 124 2.71 11.48 5.59
C HIS A 124 3.69 10.31 5.50
N ALA A 125 3.99 9.66 6.65
CA ALA A 125 4.95 8.56 6.72
C ALA A 125 4.55 7.32 5.85
N ARG A 126 3.26 7.16 5.54
CA ARG A 126 2.72 6.13 4.65
C ARG A 126 3.08 6.34 3.18
N ASN A 127 3.49 7.54 2.80
CA ASN A 127 3.83 7.89 1.43
C ASN A 127 5.28 7.54 1.12
N VAL A 128 5.54 7.20 -0.14
CA VAL A 128 6.84 6.71 -0.63
C VAL A 128 7.80 7.88 -0.83
N PRO A 129 9.00 7.86 -0.23
CA PRO A 129 10.03 8.88 -0.47
C PRO A 129 10.54 8.82 -1.91
N ASP A 130 10.97 9.95 -2.43
CA ASP A 130 11.52 10.07 -3.79
C ASP A 130 12.73 9.16 -4.04
N ALA A 131 13.62 9.01 -3.05
CA ALA A 131 14.76 8.10 -3.17
C ALA A 131 14.32 6.62 -3.30
N VAL A 132 13.23 6.24 -2.62
CA VAL A 132 12.63 4.90 -2.75
C VAL A 132 11.94 4.75 -4.10
N LEU A 133 11.25 5.79 -4.60
CA LEU A 133 10.66 5.77 -5.96
C LEU A 133 11.73 5.47 -7.02
N ASP A 134 12.90 6.10 -6.94
CA ASP A 134 14.00 5.84 -7.87
C ASP A 134 14.46 4.38 -7.85
N ARG A 135 14.50 3.77 -6.68
CA ARG A 135 14.81 2.33 -6.51
C ARG A 135 13.71 1.43 -7.05
N VAL A 136 12.43 1.79 -6.87
CA VAL A 136 11.28 1.08 -7.44
C VAL A 136 11.36 1.04 -8.96
N LYS A 137 11.78 2.14 -9.60
CA LYS A 137 12.02 2.18 -11.05
C LYS A 137 13.06 1.13 -11.47
N VAL A 138 14.21 1.07 -10.78
CA VAL A 138 15.28 0.11 -11.07
C VAL A 138 14.83 -1.33 -10.86
N ASN A 139 14.06 -1.58 -9.79
CA ASN A 139 13.49 -2.90 -9.46
C ASN A 139 12.41 -3.33 -10.46
N GLY A 140 11.84 -2.42 -11.25
CA GLY A 140 10.70 -2.70 -12.13
C GLY A 140 9.35 -2.76 -11.39
N GLY A 141 9.30 -2.27 -10.17
CA GLY A 141 8.12 -2.30 -9.30
C GLY A 141 7.00 -1.34 -9.71
N LEU A 142 6.01 -1.20 -8.82
CA LEU A 142 4.78 -0.44 -9.04
C LEU A 142 4.35 0.26 -7.75
N VAL A 143 3.95 1.53 -7.85
CA VAL A 143 3.28 2.27 -6.78
C VAL A 143 1.83 2.53 -7.19
N MET A 144 0.89 2.01 -6.40
CA MET A 144 -0.54 2.20 -6.62
C MET A 144 -1.04 3.30 -5.68
N VAL A 145 -1.48 4.42 -6.27
CA VAL A 145 -1.90 5.62 -5.55
C VAL A 145 -3.21 5.36 -4.81
N THR A 146 -3.25 5.73 -3.52
CA THR A 146 -4.42 5.54 -2.64
C THR A 146 -5.26 6.82 -2.50
N ALA A 147 -6.53 6.63 -2.10
CA ALA A 147 -7.48 7.71 -1.87
C ALA A 147 -7.57 8.18 -0.41
N VAL A 148 -6.80 7.59 0.52
CA VAL A 148 -6.83 7.99 1.93
C VAL A 148 -6.54 9.48 2.06
N THR A 149 -7.54 10.27 2.43
CA THR A 149 -7.55 11.73 2.35
C THR A 149 -6.36 12.39 3.06
N SER A 150 -5.95 11.86 4.23
CA SER A 150 -4.78 12.34 4.97
C SER A 150 -3.43 11.99 4.32
N PHE A 151 -3.40 11.01 3.38
CA PHE A 151 -2.19 10.68 2.61
C PHE A 151 -2.15 11.44 1.29
N VAL A 152 -3.30 11.98 0.85
CA VAL A 152 -3.48 12.74 -0.39
C VAL A 152 -3.22 14.23 -0.19
N SER A 153 -3.73 14.83 0.90
CA SER A 153 -3.65 16.28 1.13
C SER A 153 -2.88 16.62 2.39
N GLU A 154 -1.83 17.46 2.26
CA GLU A 154 -1.04 17.94 3.38
C GLU A 154 -1.90 18.79 4.34
N ASP A 155 -2.75 19.67 3.81
CA ASP A 155 -3.62 20.51 4.63
C ASP A 155 -4.60 19.64 5.44
N TYR A 156 -5.15 18.59 4.82
CA TYR A 156 -6.04 17.67 5.52
C TYR A 156 -5.28 16.83 6.57
N ARG A 157 -4.03 16.45 6.29
CA ARG A 157 -3.15 15.75 7.25
C ARG A 157 -2.91 16.62 8.48
N VAL A 158 -2.59 17.89 8.29
CA VAL A 158 -2.39 18.86 9.39
C VAL A 158 -3.69 19.03 10.18
N TRP A 159 -4.81 19.27 9.50
CA TRP A 159 -6.13 19.38 10.15
C TRP A 159 -6.48 18.13 10.99
N THR A 160 -6.17 16.93 10.47
CA THR A 160 -6.40 15.68 11.20
C THR A 160 -5.55 15.61 12.49
N ALA A 161 -4.30 16.06 12.42
CA ALA A 161 -3.40 16.12 13.57
C ALA A 161 -3.89 17.16 14.61
N ASP A 162 -4.36 18.32 14.18
CA ASP A 162 -4.92 19.35 15.06
C ASP A 162 -6.18 18.85 15.76
N LYS A 163 -7.09 18.19 15.03
CA LYS A 163 -8.29 17.58 15.59
C LYS A 163 -7.95 16.49 16.62
N ALA A 164 -6.99 15.64 16.33
CA ALA A 164 -6.53 14.59 17.25
C ALA A 164 -5.89 15.20 18.51
N SER A 165 -5.14 16.29 18.37
CA SER A 165 -4.53 17.01 19.48
C SER A 165 -5.59 17.66 20.38
N GLU A 166 -6.64 18.25 19.81
CA GLU A 166 -7.76 18.80 20.56
C GLU A 166 -8.53 17.70 21.28
N GLU A 167 -8.78 16.58 20.62
CA GLU A 167 -9.45 15.41 21.26
C GLU A 167 -8.63 14.89 22.45
N ALA A 168 -7.31 14.77 22.30
CA ALA A 168 -6.42 14.34 23.37
C ALA A 168 -6.42 15.34 24.55
N ARG A 169 -6.41 16.65 24.26
CA ARG A 169 -6.55 17.71 25.25
C ARG A 169 -7.87 17.59 26.02
N LEU A 170 -8.98 17.38 25.33
CA LEU A 170 -10.30 17.22 25.95
C LEU A 170 -10.39 15.95 26.80
N LYS A 171 -9.81 14.83 26.35
CA LYS A 171 -9.75 13.58 27.13
C LYS A 171 -8.97 13.78 28.43
N SER A 172 -7.89 14.53 28.41
CA SER A 172 -7.10 14.86 29.61
C SER A 172 -7.86 15.80 30.55
N LEU A 173 -8.54 16.83 30.02
CA LEU A 173 -9.29 17.82 30.79
C LEU A 173 -10.52 17.21 31.47
N HIS A 174 -11.19 16.27 30.81
CA HIS A 174 -12.44 15.66 31.25
C HIS A 174 -12.25 14.19 31.67
N THR A 175 -11.13 13.85 32.31
CA THR A 175 -10.88 12.50 32.83
C THR A 175 -12.06 12.03 33.70
N GLY A 176 -12.65 10.87 33.33
CA GLY A 176 -13.85 10.33 34.01
C GLY A 176 -15.20 10.91 33.54
N PHE A 177 -15.21 11.88 32.61
CA PHE A 177 -16.44 12.51 32.10
C PHE A 177 -16.48 12.48 30.56
N PRO A 178 -16.52 11.28 29.92
CA PRO A 178 -16.42 11.15 28.45
C PRO A 178 -17.55 11.89 27.69
N ASP A 179 -18.75 11.97 28.30
CA ASP A 179 -19.90 12.67 27.70
C ASP A 179 -19.68 14.18 27.48
N ARG A 180 -18.66 14.78 28.15
CA ARG A 180 -18.30 16.18 27.96
C ARG A 180 -17.40 16.41 26.74
N ILE A 181 -16.80 15.37 26.17
CA ILE A 181 -15.83 15.47 25.08
C ILE A 181 -16.53 15.71 23.74
N ALA A 182 -17.47 14.85 23.38
CA ALA A 182 -18.11 14.85 22.07
C ALA A 182 -18.75 16.20 21.69
N PRO A 183 -19.54 16.90 22.57
CA PRO A 183 -20.14 18.18 22.24
C PRO A 183 -19.08 19.26 21.96
N VAL A 184 -17.99 19.30 22.74
CA VAL A 184 -16.93 20.29 22.57
C VAL A 184 -16.11 20.04 21.30
N LEU A 185 -15.80 18.77 21.02
CA LEU A 185 -15.10 18.39 19.78
C LEU A 185 -15.96 18.67 18.54
N THR A 186 -17.28 18.46 18.63
CA THR A 186 -18.22 18.84 17.56
C THR A 186 -18.20 20.36 17.31
N ALA A 187 -18.26 21.17 18.36
CA ALA A 187 -18.17 22.62 18.24
C ALA A 187 -16.81 23.08 17.68
N TRP A 188 -15.71 22.44 18.10
CA TRP A 188 -14.39 22.70 17.56
C TRP A 188 -14.33 22.36 16.06
N THR A 189 -14.85 21.21 15.63
CA THR A 189 -14.88 20.79 14.22
C THR A 189 -15.72 21.75 13.37
N ALA A 190 -16.84 22.26 13.91
CA ALA A 190 -17.65 23.27 13.21
C ALA A 190 -16.93 24.60 13.04
N ALA A 191 -16.10 25.00 14.02
CA ALA A 191 -15.29 26.22 13.95
C ALA A 191 -14.02 26.05 13.09
N HIS A 192 -13.57 24.82 12.90
CA HIS A 192 -12.39 24.45 12.10
C HIS A 192 -12.78 23.38 11.07
N PRO A 193 -13.52 23.74 10.00
CA PRO A 193 -13.97 22.77 9.01
C PRO A 193 -12.78 22.11 8.31
N ALA A 194 -12.94 20.81 7.99
CA ALA A 194 -11.92 20.07 7.25
C ALA A 194 -11.66 20.73 5.89
N PRO A 195 -10.40 20.83 5.46
CA PRO A 195 -10.08 21.24 4.10
C PRO A 195 -10.74 20.35 3.06
N LEU A 196 -11.29 20.93 2.01
CA LEU A 196 -11.84 20.18 0.89
C LEU A 196 -10.72 19.53 0.09
N VAL A 197 -10.82 18.23 -0.12
CA VAL A 197 -9.88 17.44 -0.94
C VAL A 197 -10.65 16.82 -2.08
N SER A 198 -10.19 17.01 -3.32
CA SER A 198 -10.84 16.49 -4.52
C SER A 198 -9.98 15.45 -5.23
N VAL A 199 -10.59 14.72 -6.16
CA VAL A 199 -9.92 13.76 -7.05
C VAL A 199 -8.68 14.33 -7.74
N ALA A 200 -8.64 15.64 -8.00
CA ALA A 200 -7.48 16.32 -8.59
C ALA A 200 -6.21 16.18 -7.71
N ARG A 201 -6.35 16.12 -6.39
CA ARG A 201 -5.21 15.89 -5.49
C ARG A 201 -4.65 14.48 -5.60
N ILE A 202 -5.49 13.47 -5.85
CA ILE A 202 -5.01 12.11 -6.16
C ILE A 202 -4.20 12.13 -7.45
N ALA A 203 -4.68 12.84 -8.47
CA ALA A 203 -3.96 12.99 -9.74
C ALA A 203 -2.61 13.72 -9.59
N ASP A 204 -2.43 14.62 -8.58
CA ASP A 204 -1.14 15.24 -8.29
C ASP A 204 -0.08 14.20 -7.89
N HIS A 205 -0.46 13.18 -7.13
CA HIS A 205 0.43 12.06 -6.78
C HIS A 205 0.77 11.18 -8.00
N VAL A 206 -0.22 10.89 -8.85
CA VAL A 206 0.01 10.19 -10.13
C VAL A 206 1.01 10.95 -10.98
N ASP A 207 0.83 12.28 -11.13
CA ASP A 207 1.73 13.16 -11.88
C ASP A 207 3.16 13.13 -11.33
N HIS A 208 3.31 13.25 -10.01
CA HIS A 208 4.63 13.24 -9.38
C HIS A 208 5.37 11.93 -9.66
N ILE A 209 4.72 10.79 -9.39
CA ILE A 209 5.32 9.46 -9.59
C ILE A 209 5.63 9.25 -11.07
N ALA A 210 4.67 9.53 -11.97
CA ALA A 210 4.85 9.35 -13.41
C ALA A 210 5.98 10.22 -13.98
N LYS A 211 6.09 11.48 -13.55
CA LYS A 211 7.18 12.40 -13.96
C LYS A 211 8.54 11.93 -13.46
N ARG A 212 8.60 11.39 -12.24
CA ARG A 212 9.86 10.96 -11.64
C ARG A 212 10.36 9.62 -12.17
N ILE A 213 9.52 8.62 -12.17
CA ILE A 213 9.95 7.23 -12.46
C ILE A 213 9.30 6.62 -13.71
N GLY A 214 8.38 7.31 -14.35
CA GLY A 214 7.69 6.86 -15.56
C GLY A 214 6.31 6.29 -15.28
N VAL A 215 5.41 6.44 -16.26
CA VAL A 215 4.03 5.97 -16.18
C VAL A 215 3.91 4.45 -16.01
N ASP A 216 4.92 3.69 -16.42
CA ASP A 216 4.97 2.23 -16.27
C ASP A 216 5.04 1.76 -14.80
N HIS A 217 5.32 2.68 -13.87
CA HIS A 217 5.47 2.39 -12.45
C HIS A 217 4.33 2.96 -11.59
N VAL A 218 3.21 3.37 -12.21
CA VAL A 218 2.05 3.93 -11.53
C VAL A 218 0.83 3.04 -11.70
N GLY A 219 0.06 2.87 -10.62
CA GLY A 219 -1.24 2.21 -10.60
C GLY A 219 -2.19 2.92 -9.65
N ILE A 220 -3.38 2.38 -9.46
CA ILE A 220 -4.40 2.89 -8.53
C ILE A 220 -4.78 1.79 -7.56
N GLY A 221 -4.68 2.09 -6.26
CA GLY A 221 -5.08 1.23 -5.15
C GLY A 221 -5.93 2.01 -4.16
N GLY A 222 -7.22 2.21 -4.48
CA GLY A 222 -8.11 3.15 -3.81
C GLY A 222 -8.22 3.01 -2.30
N ASP A 223 -8.01 1.80 -1.77
CA ASP A 223 -8.13 1.47 -0.34
C ASP A 223 -9.57 1.60 0.19
N PHE A 224 -10.57 1.46 -0.71
CA PHE A 224 -11.98 1.48 -0.34
C PHE A 224 -12.27 0.35 0.67
N ASP A 225 -13.16 0.61 1.62
CA ASP A 225 -13.47 -0.20 2.80
C ASP A 225 -12.35 -0.28 3.87
N GLY A 226 -11.10 0.09 3.54
CA GLY A 226 -9.99 0.23 4.49
C GLY A 226 -9.79 1.67 4.99
N MET A 227 -10.50 2.64 4.42
CA MET A 227 -10.42 4.06 4.75
C MET A 227 -11.78 4.65 5.17
N GLY A 228 -11.78 5.89 5.70
CA GLY A 228 -13.00 6.69 5.89
C GLY A 228 -13.51 7.28 4.57
N GLU A 229 -14.16 8.47 4.65
CA GLU A 229 -14.64 9.16 3.46
C GLU A 229 -13.48 9.53 2.53
N GLY A 230 -13.64 9.21 1.24
CA GLY A 230 -12.71 9.56 0.18
C GLY A 230 -12.77 11.03 -0.20
N PRO A 231 -11.81 11.52 -1.01
CA PRO A 231 -11.86 12.84 -1.60
C PRO A 231 -13.10 13.06 -2.47
N GLU A 232 -13.54 14.33 -2.58
CA GLU A 232 -14.64 14.70 -3.47
C GLU A 232 -14.38 14.24 -4.91
N GLY A 233 -15.34 13.52 -5.49
CA GLY A 233 -15.26 12.89 -6.79
C GLY A 233 -14.52 11.55 -6.80
N PHE A 234 -14.11 11.03 -5.61
CA PHE A 234 -13.48 9.70 -5.47
C PHE A 234 -13.91 9.05 -4.14
N GLU A 235 -15.21 8.98 -3.89
CA GLU A 235 -15.80 8.54 -2.62
C GLU A 235 -15.89 7.02 -2.51
N ASP A 236 -16.09 6.33 -3.63
CA ASP A 236 -16.22 4.87 -3.67
C ASP A 236 -15.75 4.28 -5.02
N VAL A 237 -15.80 2.96 -5.16
CA VAL A 237 -15.32 2.22 -6.33
C VAL A 237 -16.02 2.61 -7.64
N SER A 238 -17.23 3.16 -7.62
CA SER A 238 -17.96 3.61 -8.81
C SER A 238 -17.38 4.90 -9.41
N THR A 239 -16.58 5.63 -8.63
CA THR A 239 -16.01 6.94 -8.98
C THR A 239 -14.62 6.86 -9.63
N TYR A 240 -14.03 5.66 -9.82
CA TYR A 240 -12.80 5.50 -10.61
C TYR A 240 -12.78 6.24 -11.94
N PRO A 241 -13.90 6.29 -12.73
CA PRO A 241 -13.93 7.04 -13.98
C PRO A 241 -13.58 8.52 -13.84
N ASN A 242 -13.89 9.16 -12.68
CA ASN A 242 -13.59 10.57 -12.45
C ASN A 242 -12.08 10.82 -12.39
N LEU A 243 -11.31 9.91 -11.75
CA LEU A 243 -9.86 10.02 -11.73
C LEU A 243 -9.26 9.84 -13.14
N PHE A 244 -9.76 8.89 -13.93
CA PHE A 244 -9.30 8.72 -15.31
C PHE A 244 -9.67 9.89 -16.20
N ALA A 245 -10.84 10.51 -15.99
CA ALA A 245 -11.22 11.75 -16.69
C ALA A 245 -10.27 12.91 -16.33
N GLU A 246 -9.91 13.07 -15.06
CA GLU A 246 -8.95 14.07 -14.62
C GLU A 246 -7.56 13.82 -15.21
N LEU A 247 -7.08 12.58 -15.23
CA LEU A 247 -5.80 12.23 -15.84
C LEU A 247 -5.80 12.49 -17.37
N ALA A 248 -6.90 12.17 -18.07
CA ALA A 248 -7.05 12.50 -19.48
C ALA A 248 -7.01 14.01 -19.73
N ARG A 249 -7.67 14.80 -18.86
CA ARG A 249 -7.63 16.27 -18.90
C ARG A 249 -6.21 16.82 -18.70
N ARG A 250 -5.36 16.12 -17.94
CA ARG A 250 -3.93 16.42 -17.71
C ARG A 250 -3.02 16.00 -18.86
N GLY A 251 -3.57 15.34 -19.89
CA GLY A 251 -2.84 14.96 -21.09
C GLY A 251 -2.29 13.54 -21.10
N TYR A 252 -2.70 12.67 -20.15
CA TYR A 252 -2.38 11.25 -20.24
C TYR A 252 -3.08 10.63 -21.47
N SER A 253 -2.31 9.91 -22.27
CA SER A 253 -2.84 9.21 -23.43
C SER A 253 -3.70 8.01 -23.04
N GLN A 254 -4.54 7.52 -23.94
CA GLN A 254 -5.30 6.27 -23.73
C GLN A 254 -4.36 5.11 -23.31
N ALA A 255 -3.19 5.00 -23.93
CA ALA A 255 -2.21 3.97 -23.58
C ALA A 255 -1.68 4.12 -22.15
N ASP A 256 -1.47 5.36 -21.66
CA ASP A 256 -1.05 5.62 -20.30
C ASP A 256 -2.14 5.27 -19.30
N LEU A 257 -3.40 5.64 -19.60
CA LEU A 257 -4.54 5.30 -18.76
C LEU A 257 -4.73 3.77 -18.64
N GLU A 258 -4.55 3.03 -19.72
CA GLU A 258 -4.60 1.56 -19.71
C GLU A 258 -3.44 0.94 -18.89
N LYS A 259 -2.25 1.55 -18.91
CA LYS A 259 -1.13 1.15 -18.06
C LYS A 259 -1.48 1.36 -16.58
N ILE A 260 -1.92 2.56 -16.22
CA ILE A 260 -2.27 2.95 -14.85
C ILE A 260 -3.43 2.10 -14.31
N SER A 261 -4.44 1.80 -15.14
CA SER A 261 -5.62 1.05 -14.71
C SER A 261 -5.33 -0.43 -14.41
N SER A 262 -4.48 -1.08 -15.21
CA SER A 262 -4.31 -2.54 -15.07
C SER A 262 -3.01 -3.11 -15.63
N ARG A 263 -2.50 -2.59 -16.77
CA ARG A 263 -1.38 -3.22 -17.47
C ARG A 263 -0.10 -3.25 -16.64
N ASN A 264 0.15 -2.21 -15.84
CA ASN A 264 1.32 -2.14 -14.97
C ASN A 264 1.24 -3.20 -13.84
N MET A 265 0.07 -3.39 -13.23
CA MET A 265 -0.13 -4.44 -12.23
C MET A 265 0.07 -5.83 -12.86
N MET A 266 -0.46 -6.06 -14.07
CA MET A 266 -0.27 -7.31 -14.80
C MET A 266 1.20 -7.56 -15.14
N ARG A 267 1.96 -6.52 -15.48
CA ARG A 267 3.41 -6.61 -15.72
C ARG A 267 4.15 -7.07 -14.46
N VAL A 268 3.85 -6.46 -13.31
CA VAL A 268 4.49 -6.80 -12.03
C VAL A 268 4.13 -8.23 -11.58
N LEU A 269 2.86 -8.62 -11.71
CA LEU A 269 2.41 -9.98 -11.40
C LEU A 269 3.13 -11.02 -12.27
N ARG A 270 3.22 -10.80 -13.59
CA ARG A 270 3.97 -11.67 -14.49
C ARG A 270 5.47 -11.68 -14.18
N GLY A 271 6.04 -10.57 -13.71
CA GLY A 271 7.41 -10.50 -13.26
C GLY A 271 7.68 -11.39 -12.05
N ALA A 272 6.79 -11.38 -11.06
CA ALA A 272 6.89 -12.27 -9.90
C ALA A 272 6.73 -13.75 -10.30
N GLU A 273 5.80 -14.08 -11.19
CA GLU A 273 5.61 -15.44 -11.74
C GLU A 273 6.85 -15.92 -12.52
N ALA A 274 7.44 -15.05 -13.34
CA ALA A 274 8.65 -15.37 -14.10
C ALA A 274 9.85 -15.63 -13.17
N TYR A 275 10.01 -14.83 -12.12
CA TYR A 275 11.04 -15.02 -11.12
C TYR A 275 10.87 -16.40 -10.43
N ALA A 276 9.67 -16.71 -9.95
CA ALA A 276 9.37 -17.99 -9.30
C ALA A 276 9.60 -19.19 -10.26
N ALA A 277 9.26 -19.04 -11.54
CA ALA A 277 9.50 -20.07 -12.55
C ALA A 277 11.00 -20.34 -12.75
N ALA A 278 11.82 -19.28 -12.75
CA ALA A 278 13.28 -19.39 -12.85
C ALA A 278 13.92 -20.05 -11.61
N HIS A 279 13.28 -19.92 -10.44
CA HIS A 279 13.76 -20.44 -9.15
C HIS A 279 12.99 -21.68 -8.67
N ARG A 280 12.25 -22.35 -9.57
CA ARG A 280 11.42 -23.53 -9.22
C ARG A 280 12.21 -24.68 -8.59
N GLY A 281 13.49 -24.80 -8.93
CA GLY A 281 14.40 -25.83 -8.40
C GLY A 281 15.00 -25.50 -7.04
N ASP A 282 14.85 -24.27 -6.57
CA ASP A 282 15.42 -23.84 -5.30
C ASP A 282 14.67 -24.47 -4.13
N PRO A 283 15.37 -25.00 -3.12
CA PRO A 283 14.72 -25.55 -1.95
C PRO A 283 13.99 -24.47 -1.16
N PRO A 284 12.91 -24.81 -0.43
CA PRO A 284 12.28 -23.89 0.51
C PRO A 284 13.30 -23.35 1.53
N ILE A 285 13.17 -22.05 1.85
CA ILE A 285 14.02 -21.47 2.88
C ILE A 285 13.61 -22.03 4.24
N GLU A 286 14.54 -22.70 4.93
CA GLU A 286 14.31 -23.26 6.24
C GLU A 286 14.72 -22.27 7.34
N THR A 287 13.85 -22.09 8.32
CA THR A 287 14.13 -21.27 9.51
C THR A 287 13.50 -21.92 10.74
N LYS A 288 14.15 -21.76 11.91
CA LYS A 288 13.43 -21.98 13.17
C LYS A 288 12.36 -20.86 13.30
N ALA A 289 11.17 -21.21 13.81
CA ALA A 289 10.13 -20.22 14.08
C ALA A 289 10.69 -19.13 14.99
N VAL A 290 10.40 -17.87 14.63
CA VAL A 290 10.72 -16.73 15.51
C VAL A 290 9.66 -16.68 16.59
N THR A 291 10.10 -16.73 17.86
CA THR A 291 9.17 -16.59 18.99
C THR A 291 8.62 -15.16 18.95
N VAL A 292 7.32 -15.01 18.73
CA VAL A 292 6.63 -13.73 18.84
C VAL A 292 6.56 -13.43 20.33
N GLY A 293 7.52 -12.65 20.83
CA GLY A 293 7.46 -12.12 22.19
C GLY A 293 6.23 -11.21 22.29
N GLY A 294 5.41 -11.43 23.34
CA GLY A 294 4.24 -10.63 23.64
C GLY A 294 4.56 -9.19 24.05
#